data_caf7398e045cd2712b891d621ca7a408
#
_entry.id   caf7398e045cd2712b891d621ca7a408
#
_cell.length_a   1.000
_cell.length_b   1.000
_cell.length_c   1.000
_cell.angle_alpha   90.00
_cell.angle_beta   90.00
_cell.angle_gamma   90.00
#
_symmetry.space_group_name_H-M   'P 1'
#
loop_
_entity.id
_entity.type
_entity.pdbx_description
1 polymer ?
#
loop_
_entity_poly.entity_id
_entity_poly.type
_entity_poly.pdbx_seq_one_letter_code
_entity_poly.pdbx_strand_id
1 'polypeptide(L)'
;MRRLVYLVLLLTIIITALGLTGCKAEDTDVKKIKDLEFTVVEDADLPGELKEIIDEKKEEPFKLSYSNKDYLYIVVGYGKQNSGGYSISVDDLYLTSNAIYINTNLIGPTQNDLVSQGVTYPYVVVKLEFMDEKVVFE
;
A
#
# COMPACT_ATOMS: atom_id res chain seq x y z
N MET A 1 -56.97 22.20 27.47
CA MET A 1 -56.63 22.06 26.04
C MET A 1 -55.43 22.91 25.66
N ARG A 2 -55.37 24.17 25.92
CA ARG A 2 -54.18 25.02 25.56
C ARG A 2 -52.89 24.57 26.18
N ARG A 3 -52.87 24.15 27.45
CA ARG A 3 -51.66 23.65 28.15
C ARG A 3 -51.16 22.34 27.60
N LEU A 4 -52.02 21.49 27.13
CA LEU A 4 -51.64 20.20 26.51
C LEU A 4 -50.98 20.42 25.15
N VAL A 5 -51.47 21.39 24.37
CA VAL A 5 -50.89 21.73 23.04
C VAL A 5 -49.47 22.31 23.23
N TYR A 6 -49.23 23.14 24.23
CA TYR A 6 -47.91 23.67 24.54
C TYR A 6 -46.93 22.61 25.00
N LEU A 7 -47.39 21.62 25.79
CA LEU A 7 -46.55 20.47 26.20
C LEU A 7 -46.18 19.59 25.01
N VAL A 8 -47.08 19.32 24.09
CA VAL A 8 -46.80 18.55 22.90
C VAL A 8 -45.87 19.30 21.98
N LEU A 9 -46.04 20.62 21.80
CA LEU A 9 -45.16 21.48 21.02
C LEU A 9 -43.74 21.58 21.60
N LEU A 10 -43.61 21.65 22.94
CA LEU A 10 -42.34 21.65 23.63
C LEU A 10 -41.62 20.31 23.50
N LEU A 11 -42.38 19.19 23.54
CA LEU A 11 -41.81 17.84 23.41
C LEU A 11 -41.30 17.59 21.97
N THR A 12 -42.00 18.13 20.94
CA THR A 12 -41.55 18.00 19.54
C THR A 12 -40.28 18.82 19.26
N ILE A 13 -40.11 19.96 19.89
CA ILE A 13 -38.89 20.80 19.74
C ILE A 13 -37.69 20.12 20.39
N ILE A 14 -37.88 19.39 21.50
CA ILE A 14 -36.79 18.65 22.17
C ILE A 14 -36.35 17.44 21.36
N ILE A 15 -37.26 16.78 20.63
CA ILE A 15 -36.94 15.62 19.80
C ILE A 15 -36.17 16.01 18.53
N THR A 16 -36.40 17.23 18.00
CA THR A 16 -35.67 17.72 16.84
C THR A 16 -34.26 18.24 17.14
N ALA A 17 -33.95 18.52 18.42
CA ALA A 17 -32.61 18.96 18.84
C ALA A 17 -31.61 17.82 19.07
N LEU A 18 -32.05 16.56 19.14
CA LEU A 18 -31.19 15.40 19.36
C LEU A 18 -30.73 14.67 18.07
N GLY A 19 -31.04 15.22 16.90
CA GLY A 19 -30.79 14.60 15.60
C GLY A 19 -29.55 15.08 14.84
N LEU A 20 -28.66 15.87 15.44
CA LEU A 20 -27.46 16.41 14.79
C LEU A 20 -26.17 16.05 15.53
N THR A 21 -26.03 14.79 15.92
CA THR A 21 -24.68 14.24 16.07
C THR A 21 -24.22 13.82 14.68
N GLY A 22 -23.74 14.79 13.91
CA GLY A 22 -22.97 14.51 12.73
C GLY A 22 -21.79 13.61 13.15
N CYS A 23 -21.73 12.39 12.59
CA CYS A 23 -20.49 11.64 12.59
C CYS A 23 -19.45 12.56 11.93
N LYS A 24 -18.55 13.13 12.74
CA LYS A 24 -17.27 13.59 12.23
C LYS A 24 -16.60 12.33 11.70
N ALA A 25 -16.51 12.21 10.36
CA ALA A 25 -15.50 11.37 9.77
C ALA A 25 -14.18 11.88 10.37
N GLU A 26 -13.57 11.10 11.27
CA GLU A 26 -12.19 11.31 11.60
C GLU A 26 -11.44 11.09 10.30
N ASP A 27 -11.04 12.18 9.67
CA ASP A 27 -9.93 12.18 8.75
C ASP A 27 -8.76 11.68 9.58
N THR A 28 -8.52 10.37 9.55
CA THR A 28 -7.27 9.80 10.02
C THR A 28 -6.24 10.22 8.99
N ASP A 29 -5.81 11.46 9.10
CA ASP A 29 -4.69 12.01 8.37
C ASP A 29 -3.46 11.22 8.85
N VAL A 30 -3.13 10.15 8.10
CA VAL A 30 -2.03 9.26 8.42
C VAL A 30 -0.75 10.04 8.16
N LYS A 31 -0.25 10.67 9.22
CA LYS A 31 0.89 11.56 9.12
C LYS A 31 2.17 10.78 8.94
N LYS A 32 2.88 11.04 7.84
CA LYS A 32 4.25 10.59 7.59
C LYS A 32 5.17 11.02 8.72
N ILE A 33 5.90 10.06 9.30
CA ILE A 33 6.93 10.31 10.31
C ILE A 33 8.27 10.58 9.64
N LYS A 34 8.69 9.67 8.74
CA LYS A 34 9.98 9.77 8.03
C LYS A 34 10.02 8.90 6.79
N ASP A 35 10.85 9.28 5.83
CA ASP A 35 11.25 8.40 4.75
C ASP A 35 12.13 7.27 5.27
N LEU A 36 12.02 6.08 4.70
CA LEU A 36 12.82 4.92 5.04
C LEU A 36 13.92 4.70 4.02
N GLU A 37 15.13 4.42 4.52
CA GLU A 37 16.22 3.96 3.69
C GLU A 37 16.01 2.50 3.30
N PHE A 38 16.29 2.17 2.05
CA PHE A 38 16.15 0.83 1.52
C PHE A 38 17.19 0.53 0.45
N THR A 39 17.38 -0.73 0.17
CA THR A 39 18.20 -1.22 -0.94
C THR A 39 17.33 -2.05 -1.86
N VAL A 40 17.44 -1.86 -3.16
CA VAL A 40 16.85 -2.77 -4.15
C VAL A 40 17.74 -4.01 -4.23
N VAL A 41 17.15 -5.18 -4.09
CA VAL A 41 17.85 -6.46 -4.05
C VAL A 41 17.72 -7.19 -5.37
N GLU A 42 18.84 -7.63 -5.91
CA GLU A 42 18.86 -8.47 -7.10
C GLU A 42 18.61 -9.95 -6.76
N ASP A 43 18.18 -10.73 -7.75
CA ASP A 43 17.82 -12.15 -7.58
C ASP A 43 18.89 -13.00 -6.90
N ALA A 44 20.16 -12.73 -7.20
CA ALA A 44 21.28 -13.48 -6.62
C ALA A 44 21.44 -13.29 -5.10
N ASP A 45 20.95 -12.17 -4.58
CA ASP A 45 21.07 -11.77 -3.17
C ASP A 45 19.80 -12.01 -2.35
N LEU A 46 18.76 -12.57 -2.97
CA LEU A 46 17.51 -12.90 -2.28
C LEU A 46 17.66 -14.08 -1.33
N PRO A 47 17.00 -14.06 -0.15
CA PRO A 47 16.81 -15.27 0.63
C PRO A 47 16.16 -16.37 -0.23
N GLY A 48 16.69 -17.61 -0.15
CA GLY A 48 16.23 -18.72 -0.98
C GLY A 48 14.72 -18.97 -0.91
N GLU A 49 14.18 -18.94 0.30
CA GLU A 49 12.74 -19.10 0.54
C GLU A 49 11.92 -17.98 -0.12
N LEU A 50 12.38 -16.74 -0.02
CA LEU A 50 11.70 -15.62 -0.68
C LEU A 50 11.74 -15.77 -2.21
N LYS A 51 12.86 -16.21 -2.76
CA LYS A 51 13.00 -16.47 -4.19
C LYS A 51 11.99 -17.52 -4.69
N GLU A 52 11.81 -18.59 -3.94
CA GLU A 52 10.81 -19.63 -4.26
C GLU A 52 9.38 -19.05 -4.27
N ILE A 53 9.02 -18.27 -3.26
CA ILE A 53 7.70 -17.62 -3.17
C ILE A 53 7.48 -16.68 -4.38
N ILE A 54 8.48 -15.91 -4.76
CA ILE A 54 8.39 -15.01 -5.92
C ILE A 54 8.19 -15.82 -7.20
N ASP A 55 8.95 -16.89 -7.39
CA ASP A 55 8.85 -17.72 -8.59
C ASP A 55 7.47 -18.38 -8.75
N GLU A 56 6.80 -18.71 -7.65
CA GLU A 56 5.43 -19.23 -7.66
C GLU A 56 4.38 -18.16 -8.00
N LYS A 57 4.63 -16.89 -7.67
CA LYS A 57 3.64 -15.81 -7.74
C LYS A 57 3.79 -14.88 -8.94
N LYS A 58 4.96 -14.84 -9.57
CA LYS A 58 5.36 -13.78 -10.52
C LYS A 58 4.54 -13.70 -11.80
N GLU A 59 3.82 -14.76 -12.19
CA GLU A 59 2.97 -14.75 -13.38
C GLU A 59 1.78 -13.82 -13.28
N GLU A 60 1.28 -13.61 -12.05
CA GLU A 60 0.20 -12.69 -11.72
C GLU A 60 0.73 -11.49 -10.92
N PRO A 61 0.05 -10.32 -10.96
CA PRO A 61 0.40 -9.23 -10.07
C PRO A 61 0.30 -9.67 -8.61
N PHE A 62 1.31 -9.33 -7.82
CA PHE A 62 1.32 -9.69 -6.41
C PHE A 62 2.07 -8.66 -5.55
N LYS A 63 1.75 -8.65 -4.28
CA LYS A 63 2.38 -7.81 -3.26
C LYS A 63 2.57 -8.66 -2.01
N LEU A 64 3.76 -8.64 -1.42
CA LEU A 64 4.02 -9.34 -0.18
C LEU A 64 5.12 -8.67 0.64
N SER A 65 5.16 -8.97 1.91
CA SER A 65 6.28 -8.69 2.79
C SER A 65 6.84 -10.00 3.35
N TYR A 66 8.14 -10.06 3.50
CA TYR A 66 8.88 -11.18 4.07
C TYR A 66 9.90 -10.65 5.06
N SER A 67 9.97 -11.22 6.23
CA SER A 67 10.93 -10.78 7.24
C SER A 67 11.75 -11.93 7.80
N ASN A 68 12.99 -11.63 8.13
CA ASN A 68 13.85 -12.43 8.98
C ASN A 68 14.22 -11.60 10.22
N LYS A 69 15.20 -12.05 11.02
CA LYS A 69 15.57 -11.36 12.25
C LYS A 69 16.12 -9.95 12.03
N ASP A 70 16.78 -9.72 10.89
CA ASP A 70 17.59 -8.52 10.65
C ASP A 70 16.93 -7.58 9.63
N TYR A 71 16.13 -8.13 8.70
CA TYR A 71 15.62 -7.40 7.56
C TYR A 71 14.14 -7.65 7.28
N LEU A 72 13.51 -6.62 6.74
CA LEU A 72 12.21 -6.68 6.10
C LEU A 72 12.41 -6.55 4.59
N TYR A 73 11.82 -7.46 3.83
CA TYR A 73 11.75 -7.43 2.37
C TYR A 73 10.32 -7.13 1.95
N ILE A 74 10.17 -6.18 1.03
CA ILE A 74 8.88 -5.83 0.45
C ILE A 74 8.96 -6.11 -1.05
N VAL A 75 8.02 -6.88 -1.55
CA VAL A 75 8.00 -7.31 -2.95
C VAL A 75 6.73 -6.81 -3.63
N VAL A 76 6.91 -6.21 -4.80
CA VAL A 76 5.82 -5.79 -5.68
C VAL A 76 6.07 -6.37 -7.06
N GLY A 77 5.19 -7.25 -7.52
CA GLY A 77 5.21 -7.86 -8.84
C GLY A 77 4.05 -7.37 -9.69
N TYR A 78 4.32 -7.17 -10.97
CA TYR A 78 3.36 -6.62 -11.92
C TYR A 78 2.79 -7.67 -12.88
N GLY A 79 3.14 -8.95 -12.68
CA GLY A 79 2.64 -10.03 -13.50
C GLY A 79 3.25 -10.04 -14.90
N LYS A 80 2.66 -10.84 -15.75
CA LYS A 80 3.11 -11.08 -17.12
C LYS A 80 3.08 -9.80 -17.97
N GLN A 81 4.20 -9.52 -18.64
CA GLN A 81 4.33 -8.52 -19.70
C GLN A 81 4.75 -9.22 -21.00
N ASN A 82 4.37 -8.67 -22.14
CA ASN A 82 4.59 -9.28 -23.44
C ASN A 82 5.95 -8.95 -24.08
N SER A 83 6.77 -8.18 -23.40
CA SER A 83 8.11 -7.83 -23.85
C SER A 83 9.05 -7.58 -22.67
N GLY A 84 10.34 -7.46 -22.96
CA GLY A 84 11.33 -6.88 -22.04
C GLY A 84 11.27 -5.35 -22.02
N GLY A 85 12.22 -4.71 -21.33
CA GLY A 85 12.38 -3.27 -21.27
C GLY A 85 11.54 -2.57 -20.20
N TYR A 86 10.86 -3.33 -19.34
CA TYR A 86 10.14 -2.80 -18.18
C TYR A 86 11.09 -2.55 -17.01
N SER A 87 10.88 -1.45 -16.31
CA SER A 87 11.53 -1.14 -15.04
C SER A 87 10.49 -0.76 -13.98
N ILE A 88 10.87 -0.81 -12.73
CA ILE A 88 10.01 -0.46 -11.61
C ILE A 88 10.71 0.60 -10.78
N SER A 89 10.03 1.74 -10.59
CA SER A 89 10.46 2.76 -9.64
C SER A 89 9.80 2.54 -8.28
N VAL A 90 10.54 2.81 -7.21
CA VAL A 90 10.00 2.96 -5.86
C VAL A 90 9.85 4.46 -5.64
N ASP A 91 8.62 4.93 -5.74
CA ASP A 91 8.33 6.37 -5.71
C ASP A 91 8.28 6.88 -4.27
N ASP A 92 7.73 6.08 -3.37
CA ASP A 92 7.68 6.38 -1.94
C ASP A 92 7.90 5.12 -1.09
N LEU A 93 8.63 5.28 -0.01
CA LEU A 93 8.73 4.30 1.08
C LEU A 93 8.92 5.06 2.39
N TYR A 94 7.91 5.05 3.23
CA TYR A 94 7.90 5.86 4.43
C TYR A 94 7.17 5.22 5.60
N LEU A 95 7.53 5.64 6.80
CA LEU A 95 6.92 5.22 8.06
C LEU A 95 5.88 6.25 8.49
N THR A 96 4.74 5.73 8.95
CA THR A 96 3.71 6.47 9.66
C THR A 96 3.56 5.96 11.09
N SER A 97 2.62 6.50 11.85
CA SER A 97 2.34 6.04 13.22
C SER A 97 1.79 4.61 13.28
N ASN A 98 1.31 4.05 12.18
CA ASN A 98 0.59 2.76 12.17
C ASN A 98 1.08 1.75 11.11
N ALA A 99 1.94 2.15 10.18
CA ALA A 99 2.36 1.29 9.08
C ALA A 99 3.59 1.81 8.32
N ILE A 100 4.17 0.92 7.51
CA ILE A 100 5.09 1.27 6.43
C ILE A 100 4.27 1.38 5.15
N TYR A 101 4.39 2.49 4.43
CA TYR A 101 3.75 2.72 3.13
C TYR A 101 4.76 2.62 2.01
N ILE A 102 4.40 1.92 0.96
CA ILE A 102 5.20 1.81 -0.27
C ILE A 102 4.34 2.13 -1.48
N ASN A 103 4.90 2.94 -2.37
CA ASN A 103 4.34 3.24 -3.68
C ASN A 103 5.38 2.91 -4.76
N THR A 104 4.97 2.16 -5.76
CA THR A 104 5.82 1.77 -6.89
C THR A 104 5.11 2.04 -8.20
N ASN A 105 5.88 2.21 -9.27
CA ASN A 105 5.35 2.42 -10.60
C ASN A 105 6.08 1.56 -11.62
N LEU A 106 5.31 0.89 -12.50
CA LEU A 106 5.83 0.14 -13.64
C LEU A 106 6.07 1.10 -14.80
N ILE A 107 7.29 1.11 -15.32
CA ILE A 107 7.69 1.94 -16.45
C ILE A 107 7.94 1.01 -17.64
N GLY A 108 7.11 1.15 -18.67
CA GLY A 108 7.25 0.37 -19.89
C GLY A 108 8.31 0.93 -20.84
N PRO A 109 8.72 0.14 -21.85
CA PRO A 109 9.64 0.60 -22.88
C PRO A 109 9.00 1.68 -23.75
N THR A 110 9.84 2.57 -24.30
CA THR A 110 9.42 3.55 -25.31
C THR A 110 9.41 2.93 -26.69
N GLN A 111 8.77 3.58 -27.67
CA GLN A 111 8.69 3.10 -29.05
C GLN A 111 10.05 2.94 -29.74
N ASN A 112 11.07 3.65 -29.25
CA ASN A 112 12.43 3.63 -29.81
C ASN A 112 13.35 2.62 -29.12
N ASP A 113 12.88 1.96 -28.05
CA ASP A 113 13.69 1.00 -27.31
C ASP A 113 13.75 -0.35 -28.05
N LEU A 114 14.95 -0.87 -28.16
CA LEU A 114 15.18 -2.23 -28.62
C LEU A 114 14.99 -3.16 -27.43
N VAL A 115 13.84 -3.85 -27.41
CA VAL A 115 13.50 -4.75 -26.31
C VAL A 115 13.32 -6.17 -26.79
N SER A 116 13.53 -7.13 -25.88
CA SER A 116 13.17 -8.53 -26.09
C SER A 116 11.66 -8.65 -26.32
N GLN A 117 11.27 -9.44 -27.32
CA GLN A 117 9.85 -9.74 -27.63
C GLN A 117 9.28 -10.89 -26.79
N GLY A 118 10.08 -11.45 -25.91
CA GLY A 118 9.66 -12.54 -25.03
C GLY A 118 8.87 -12.03 -23.81
N VAL A 119 8.08 -12.94 -23.24
CA VAL A 119 7.34 -12.70 -22.01
C VAL A 119 8.31 -12.44 -20.84
N THR A 120 8.00 -11.43 -20.02
CA THR A 120 8.72 -11.10 -18.79
C THR A 120 7.76 -10.98 -17.60
N TYR A 121 8.31 -11.07 -16.41
CA TYR A 121 7.56 -10.99 -15.15
C TYR A 121 8.26 -10.01 -14.21
N PRO A 122 8.10 -8.68 -14.43
CA PRO A 122 8.81 -7.68 -13.65
C PRO A 122 8.33 -7.65 -12.21
N TYR A 123 9.27 -7.62 -11.29
CA TYR A 123 9.05 -7.39 -9.87
C TYR A 123 10.21 -6.64 -9.26
N VAL A 124 9.97 -5.96 -8.16
CA VAL A 124 10.98 -5.29 -7.35
C VAL A 124 10.97 -5.86 -5.95
N VAL A 125 12.16 -6.03 -5.40
CA VAL A 125 12.36 -6.36 -3.99
C VAL A 125 13.14 -5.24 -3.33
N VAL A 126 12.56 -4.64 -2.31
CA VAL A 126 13.27 -3.69 -1.46
C VAL A 126 13.55 -4.32 -0.11
N LYS A 127 14.75 -4.05 0.40
CA LYS A 127 15.26 -4.54 1.68
C LYS A 127 15.51 -3.35 2.58
N LEU A 128 14.99 -3.42 3.80
CA LEU A 128 15.24 -2.44 4.85
C LEU A 128 15.49 -3.14 6.18
N GLU A 129 15.98 -2.41 7.18
CA GLU A 129 16.11 -2.94 8.53
C GLU A 129 14.77 -3.45 9.04
N PHE A 130 14.80 -4.52 9.85
CA PHE A 130 13.59 -5.10 10.39
C PHE A 130 12.79 -4.07 11.19
N MET A 131 11.51 -4.01 10.90
CA MET A 131 10.52 -3.23 11.64
C MET A 131 9.26 -4.08 11.81
N ASP A 132 8.73 -4.11 13.02
CA ASP A 132 7.50 -4.84 13.33
C ASP A 132 6.25 -3.99 13.02
N GLU A 133 6.20 -3.51 11.78
CA GLU A 133 5.13 -2.68 11.27
C GLU A 133 4.48 -3.38 10.07
N LYS A 134 3.17 -3.25 9.95
CA LYS A 134 2.48 -3.74 8.74
C LYS A 134 2.87 -2.90 7.53
N VAL A 135 2.86 -3.53 6.36
CA VAL A 135 3.13 -2.85 5.08
C VAL A 135 1.81 -2.56 4.38
N VAL A 136 1.65 -1.31 3.96
CA VAL A 136 0.53 -0.84 3.13
C VAL A 136 1.06 -0.50 1.75
N PHE A 137 0.46 -1.10 0.74
CA PHE A 137 0.81 -0.90 -0.67
C PHE A 137 -0.19 0.09 -1.28
N GLU A 138 0.33 1.20 -1.80
CA GLU A 138 -0.44 2.24 -2.50
C GLU A 138 -0.51 2.00 -4.01
#